data_de12dcf6b4f0c4170a70938b478d3063
#
_entry.id   de12dcf6b4f0c4170a70938b478d3063
#
_cell.length_a   1.000
_cell.length_b   1.000
_cell.length_c   1.000
_cell.angle_alpha   90.00
_cell.angle_beta   90.00
_cell.angle_gamma   90.00
#
_symmetry.space_group_name_H-M   'P 1'
#
loop_
_entity.id
_entity.type
_entity.pdbx_description
1 polymer ?
#
loop_
_entity_poly.entity_id
_entity_poly.type
_entity_poly.pdbx_seq_one_letter_code
_entity_poly.pdbx_strand_id
1 'polypeptide(L)'
;MRPLDPIKQEKIIQAVFTVTGSHGLAGINIAAISNAAGVGAGTIYTYFKNKEEVVQSAYSSVEDKMTQQMYKHFDIQSPVKQSLKKIYINMLNYRLNNYTETLFIDQYIQSNYIQLNFSKQMSEFELQNKPLYNLLKKGQDEGIIKIQPPIILISFFDGSVRSCSYGIVQKLFPLTQQIIDDCFDFMWKGITQ
;
A
#
# COMPACT_ATOMS: atom_id res chain seq x y z
N MET A 1 -12.06 -5.95 33.63
CA MET A 1 -11.11 -6.35 32.57
C MET A 1 -10.12 -5.21 32.36
N ARG A 2 -8.81 -5.44 32.45
CA ARG A 2 -7.82 -4.35 32.21
C ARG A 2 -7.92 -3.95 30.73
N PRO A 3 -8.03 -2.65 30.41
CA PRO A 3 -8.06 -2.22 29.02
C PRO A 3 -6.79 -2.65 28.30
N LEU A 4 -6.93 -3.07 27.05
CA LEU A 4 -5.78 -3.43 26.20
C LEU A 4 -4.90 -2.21 25.97
N ASP A 5 -3.60 -2.39 26.06
CA ASP A 5 -2.61 -1.33 25.86
C ASP A 5 -2.36 -1.14 24.34
N PRO A 6 -2.77 -0.01 23.75
CA PRO A 6 -2.62 0.22 22.31
C PRO A 6 -1.15 0.28 21.89
N ILE A 7 -0.23 0.67 22.77
CA ILE A 7 1.21 0.69 22.47
C ILE A 7 1.74 -0.73 22.27
N LYS A 8 1.27 -1.69 23.06
CA LYS A 8 1.66 -3.10 22.89
C LYS A 8 1.08 -3.69 21.62
N GLN A 9 -0.17 -3.35 21.30
CA GLN A 9 -0.79 -3.78 20.06
C GLN A 9 0.00 -3.28 18.84
N GLU A 10 0.36 -2.00 18.82
CA GLU A 10 1.19 -1.41 17.77
C GLU A 10 2.56 -2.09 17.66
N LYS A 11 3.23 -2.38 18.79
CA LYS A 11 4.51 -3.11 18.79
C LYS A 11 4.40 -4.50 18.15
N ILE A 12 3.30 -5.22 18.39
CA ILE A 12 3.05 -6.52 17.76
C ILE A 12 2.86 -6.37 16.25
N ILE A 13 2.12 -5.35 15.82
CA ILE A 13 1.93 -5.03 14.40
C ILE A 13 3.27 -4.68 13.74
N GLN A 14 4.08 -3.81 14.34
CA GLN A 14 5.39 -3.42 13.82
C GLN A 14 6.36 -4.62 13.71
N ALA A 15 6.25 -5.59 14.62
CA ALA A 15 7.04 -6.80 14.54
C ALA A 15 6.73 -7.65 13.30
N VAL A 16 5.51 -7.60 12.78
CA VAL A 16 5.15 -8.27 11.50
C VAL A 16 6.00 -7.72 10.36
N PHE A 17 6.16 -6.40 10.28
CA PHE A 17 6.96 -5.76 9.23
C PHE A 17 8.45 -6.07 9.37
N THR A 18 8.95 -6.09 10.62
CA THR A 18 10.33 -6.48 10.91
C THR A 18 10.62 -7.91 10.48
N VAL A 19 9.73 -8.86 10.81
CA VAL A 19 9.86 -10.27 10.41
C VAL A 19 9.78 -10.40 8.89
N THR A 20 8.85 -9.70 8.25
CA THR A 20 8.72 -9.72 6.78
C THR A 20 9.97 -9.18 6.11
N GLY A 21 10.55 -8.10 6.62
CA GLY A 21 11.78 -7.50 6.08
C GLY A 21 12.98 -8.43 6.11
N SER A 22 13.07 -9.31 7.13
CA SER A 22 14.21 -10.22 7.30
C SER A 22 13.99 -11.65 6.76
N HIS A 23 12.76 -12.15 6.78
CA HIS A 23 12.44 -13.56 6.46
C HIS A 23 11.29 -13.72 5.45
N GLY A 24 10.80 -12.63 4.89
CA GLY A 24 9.61 -12.65 4.03
C GLY A 24 8.32 -12.96 4.79
N LEU A 25 7.20 -12.90 4.07
CA LEU A 25 5.87 -13.21 4.63
C LEU A 25 5.78 -14.67 5.14
N ALA A 26 6.47 -15.60 4.49
CA ALA A 26 6.51 -17.01 4.88
C ALA A 26 7.18 -17.24 6.26
N GLY A 27 8.06 -16.33 6.68
CA GLY A 27 8.70 -16.38 8.00
C GLY A 27 7.82 -15.97 9.17
N ILE A 28 6.62 -15.43 8.91
CA ILE A 28 5.71 -14.97 9.95
C ILE A 28 5.10 -16.15 10.71
N ASN A 29 5.43 -16.19 12.01
CA ASN A 29 4.82 -17.07 12.99
C ASN A 29 4.81 -16.37 14.36
N ILE A 30 4.02 -16.91 15.30
CA ILE A 30 3.85 -16.29 16.64
C ILE A 30 5.18 -16.15 17.38
N ALA A 31 6.09 -17.11 17.26
CA ALA A 31 7.39 -17.05 17.92
C ALA A 31 8.28 -15.94 17.34
N ALA A 32 8.31 -15.81 16.01
CA ALA A 32 9.05 -14.73 15.34
C ALA A 32 8.49 -13.34 15.69
N ILE A 33 7.16 -13.18 15.68
CA ILE A 33 6.49 -11.94 16.08
C ILE A 33 6.79 -11.63 17.55
N SER A 34 6.69 -12.63 18.45
CA SER A 34 6.97 -12.51 19.89
C SER A 34 8.38 -11.99 20.12
N ASN A 35 9.36 -12.61 19.47
CA ASN A 35 10.77 -12.21 19.57
C ASN A 35 11.00 -10.78 19.06
N ALA A 36 10.46 -10.45 17.88
CA ALA A 36 10.62 -9.13 17.27
C ALA A 36 9.91 -8.01 18.06
N ALA A 37 8.74 -8.31 18.64
CA ALA A 37 7.98 -7.36 19.47
C ALA A 37 8.54 -7.20 20.91
N GLY A 38 9.39 -8.13 21.35
CA GLY A 38 9.86 -8.16 22.73
C GLY A 38 8.75 -8.47 23.75
N VAL A 39 7.76 -9.29 23.36
CA VAL A 39 6.64 -9.69 24.24
C VAL A 39 6.50 -11.21 24.27
N GLY A 40 5.92 -11.77 25.33
CA GLY A 40 5.63 -13.19 25.38
C GLY A 40 4.52 -13.60 24.41
N ALA A 41 4.56 -14.83 23.88
CA ALA A 41 3.52 -15.36 22.97
C ALA A 41 2.10 -15.27 23.58
N GLY A 42 1.94 -15.51 24.91
CA GLY A 42 0.67 -15.33 25.62
C GLY A 42 0.14 -13.89 25.55
N THR A 43 1.04 -12.89 25.50
CA THR A 43 0.64 -11.50 25.31
C THR A 43 0.03 -11.28 23.92
N ILE A 44 0.60 -11.89 22.87
CA ILE A 44 0.04 -11.78 21.51
C ILE A 44 -1.40 -12.30 21.48
N TYR A 45 -1.64 -13.48 22.10
CA TYR A 45 -2.98 -14.09 22.20
C TYR A 45 -3.97 -13.29 23.06
N THR A 46 -3.50 -12.34 23.85
CA THR A 46 -4.38 -11.39 24.56
C THR A 46 -4.99 -10.35 23.61
N TYR A 47 -4.29 -10.00 22.52
CA TYR A 47 -4.70 -8.99 21.54
C TYR A 47 -5.31 -9.58 20.28
N PHE A 48 -4.89 -10.78 19.88
CA PHE A 48 -5.26 -11.42 18.61
C PHE A 48 -5.55 -12.91 18.83
N LYS A 49 -6.58 -13.42 18.19
CA LYS A 49 -7.02 -14.82 18.34
C LYS A 49 -6.02 -15.81 17.75
N ASN A 50 -5.38 -15.42 16.66
CA ASN A 50 -4.47 -16.27 15.89
C ASN A 50 -3.49 -15.41 15.07
N LYS A 51 -2.56 -16.08 14.39
CA LYS A 51 -1.55 -15.44 13.52
C LYS A 51 -2.23 -14.65 12.37
N GLU A 52 -3.27 -15.20 11.80
CA GLU A 52 -4.01 -14.62 10.67
C GLU A 52 -4.60 -13.26 11.05
N GLU A 53 -5.15 -13.13 12.26
CA GLU A 53 -5.68 -11.85 12.76
C GLU A 53 -4.57 -10.81 12.98
N VAL A 54 -3.38 -11.24 13.45
CA VAL A 54 -2.20 -10.34 13.54
C VAL A 54 -1.83 -9.81 12.17
N VAL A 55 -1.71 -10.70 11.19
CA VAL A 55 -1.33 -10.35 9.80
C VAL A 55 -2.39 -9.46 9.15
N GLN A 56 -3.67 -9.76 9.35
CA GLN A 56 -4.77 -8.93 8.84
C GLN A 56 -4.78 -7.54 9.46
N SER A 57 -4.54 -7.44 10.77
CA SER A 57 -4.47 -6.15 11.46
C SER A 57 -3.27 -5.33 11.00
N ALA A 58 -2.14 -5.98 10.72
CA ALA A 58 -0.97 -5.33 10.13
C ALA A 58 -1.29 -4.78 8.72
N TYR A 59 -2.00 -5.56 7.89
CA TYR A 59 -2.46 -5.13 6.58
C TYR A 59 -3.34 -3.89 6.68
N SER A 60 -4.41 -3.93 7.48
CA SER A 60 -5.34 -2.80 7.65
C SER A 60 -4.62 -1.54 8.16
N SER A 61 -3.69 -1.69 9.10
CA SER A 61 -2.92 -0.55 9.64
C SER A 61 -2.08 0.15 8.57
N VAL A 62 -1.41 -0.59 7.69
CA VAL A 62 -0.60 0.00 6.60
C VAL A 62 -1.50 0.60 5.53
N GLU A 63 -2.57 -0.10 5.17
CA GLU A 63 -3.53 0.35 4.16
C GLU A 63 -4.15 1.69 4.53
N ASP A 64 -4.57 1.87 5.78
CA ASP A 64 -5.12 3.13 6.30
C ASP A 64 -4.08 4.26 6.21
N LYS A 65 -2.85 4.02 6.69
CA LYS A 65 -1.76 5.00 6.64
C LYS A 65 -1.42 5.40 5.19
N MET A 66 -1.29 4.40 4.32
CA MET A 66 -0.98 4.61 2.90
C MET A 66 -2.07 5.42 2.21
N THR A 67 -3.34 5.08 2.44
CA THR A 67 -4.49 5.79 1.88
C THR A 67 -4.54 7.25 2.32
N GLN A 68 -4.32 7.51 3.61
CA GLN A 68 -4.27 8.88 4.14
C GLN A 68 -3.15 9.70 3.48
N GLN A 69 -1.95 9.11 3.33
CA GLN A 69 -0.83 9.82 2.70
C GLN A 69 -1.02 9.99 1.19
N MET A 70 -1.57 8.99 0.51
CA MET A 70 -1.88 9.02 -0.92
C MET A 70 -2.72 10.23 -1.30
N TYR A 71 -3.75 10.54 -0.52
CA TYR A 71 -4.67 11.65 -0.80
C TYR A 71 -4.33 12.94 -0.06
N LYS A 72 -3.16 13.05 0.54
CA LYS A 72 -2.73 14.28 1.21
C LYS A 72 -2.64 15.45 0.22
N HIS A 73 -3.40 16.51 0.51
CA HIS A 73 -3.53 17.69 -0.36
C HIS A 73 -4.03 17.36 -1.78
N PHE A 74 -4.84 16.30 -1.89
CA PHE A 74 -5.55 15.98 -3.13
C PHE A 74 -6.70 16.96 -3.34
N ASP A 75 -6.84 17.43 -4.58
CA ASP A 75 -7.95 18.27 -5.02
C ASP A 75 -8.49 17.75 -6.36
N ILE A 76 -9.76 17.28 -6.36
CA ILE A 76 -10.44 16.78 -7.53
C ILE A 76 -10.75 17.88 -8.57
N GLN A 77 -10.74 19.14 -8.16
CA GLN A 77 -10.98 20.29 -9.06
C GLN A 77 -9.75 20.67 -9.88
N SER A 78 -8.56 20.30 -9.41
CA SER A 78 -7.32 20.51 -10.17
C SER A 78 -7.32 19.72 -11.50
N PRO A 79 -6.53 20.14 -12.49
CA PRO A 79 -6.37 19.40 -13.75
C PRO A 79 -5.98 17.93 -13.50
N VAL A 80 -6.58 17.01 -14.26
CA VAL A 80 -6.43 15.55 -14.07
C VAL A 80 -4.96 15.12 -13.97
N LYS A 81 -4.08 15.62 -14.87
CA LYS A 81 -2.64 15.28 -14.84
C LYS A 81 -1.98 15.73 -13.54
N GLN A 82 -2.30 16.93 -13.04
CA GLN A 82 -1.71 17.47 -11.82
C GLN A 82 -2.15 16.67 -10.59
N SER A 83 -3.43 16.35 -10.50
CA SER A 83 -4.01 15.55 -9.41
C SER A 83 -3.43 14.13 -9.40
N LEU A 84 -3.31 13.47 -10.55
CA LEU A 84 -2.67 12.15 -10.66
C LEU A 84 -1.19 12.21 -10.29
N LYS A 85 -0.46 13.25 -10.73
CA LYS A 85 0.95 13.44 -10.35
C LYS A 85 1.11 13.63 -8.85
N LYS A 86 0.20 14.37 -8.22
CA LYS A 86 0.21 14.55 -6.76
C LYS A 86 0.02 13.22 -6.02
N ILE A 87 -0.97 12.43 -6.42
CA ILE A 87 -1.20 11.10 -5.86
C ILE A 87 0.02 10.21 -6.07
N TYR A 88 0.59 10.19 -7.28
CA TYR A 88 1.77 9.40 -7.63
C TYR A 88 2.96 9.72 -6.70
N ILE A 89 3.28 11.00 -6.53
CA ILE A 89 4.37 11.46 -5.68
C ILE A 89 4.10 11.10 -4.21
N ASN A 90 2.87 11.28 -3.72
CA ASN A 90 2.51 10.94 -2.36
C ASN A 90 2.68 9.44 -2.08
N MET A 91 2.21 8.58 -3.00
CA MET A 91 2.40 7.13 -2.88
C MET A 91 3.88 6.74 -2.95
N LEU A 92 4.63 7.29 -3.89
CA LEU A 92 6.05 7.02 -4.03
C LEU A 92 6.81 7.40 -2.75
N ASN A 93 6.56 8.59 -2.22
CA ASN A 93 7.19 9.05 -0.97
C ASN A 93 6.83 8.15 0.21
N TYR A 94 5.56 7.70 0.32
CA TYR A 94 5.18 6.75 1.36
C TYR A 94 5.99 5.45 1.25
N ARG A 95 6.07 4.88 0.04
CA ARG A 95 6.80 3.64 -0.22
C ARG A 95 8.29 3.75 0.08
N LEU A 96 8.93 4.87 -0.26
CA LEU A 96 10.34 5.11 0.00
C LEU A 96 10.65 5.28 1.49
N ASN A 97 9.75 5.96 2.23
CA ASN A 97 9.95 6.22 3.66
C ASN A 97 9.51 5.07 4.57
N ASN A 98 8.68 4.14 4.07
CA ASN A 98 8.10 3.03 4.84
C ASN A 98 8.32 1.69 4.12
N TYR A 99 9.55 1.44 3.70
CA TYR A 99 9.87 0.32 2.80
C TYR A 99 9.46 -1.05 3.36
N THR A 100 9.67 -1.33 4.64
CA THR A 100 9.30 -2.61 5.26
C THR A 100 7.79 -2.83 5.31
N GLU A 101 7.02 -1.79 5.57
CA GLU A 101 5.55 -1.83 5.53
C GLU A 101 5.06 -2.11 4.09
N THR A 102 5.64 -1.42 3.11
CA THR A 102 5.24 -1.59 1.71
C THR A 102 5.70 -2.92 1.12
N LEU A 103 6.86 -3.44 1.55
CA LEU A 103 7.32 -4.78 1.21
C LEU A 103 6.34 -5.85 1.75
N PHE A 104 5.85 -5.66 2.99
CA PHE A 104 4.82 -6.52 3.56
C PHE A 104 3.53 -6.48 2.73
N ILE A 105 3.03 -5.29 2.37
CA ILE A 105 1.84 -5.14 1.52
C ILE A 105 2.02 -5.86 0.18
N ASP A 106 3.15 -5.67 -0.49
CA ASP A 106 3.43 -6.28 -1.79
C ASP A 106 3.42 -7.82 -1.71
N GLN A 107 4.01 -8.40 -0.66
CA GLN A 107 4.00 -9.84 -0.44
C GLN A 107 2.61 -10.34 0.01
N TYR A 108 1.90 -9.57 0.83
CA TYR A 108 0.55 -9.92 1.30
C TYR A 108 -0.43 -9.99 0.12
N ILE A 109 -0.43 -9.00 -0.78
CA ILE A 109 -1.28 -8.95 -1.97
C ILE A 109 -1.02 -10.15 -2.90
N GLN A 110 0.23 -10.63 -2.99
CA GLN A 110 0.60 -11.78 -3.81
C GLN A 110 0.36 -13.13 -3.10
N SER A 111 -0.03 -13.12 -1.84
CA SER A 111 -0.20 -14.32 -1.02
C SER A 111 -1.63 -14.85 -1.02
N ASN A 112 -1.80 -16.10 -0.54
CA ASN A 112 -3.11 -16.71 -0.35
C ASN A 112 -3.96 -16.07 0.77
N TYR A 113 -3.42 -15.15 1.58
CA TYR A 113 -4.20 -14.41 2.58
C TYR A 113 -5.33 -13.59 1.94
N ILE A 114 -5.16 -13.16 0.68
CA ILE A 114 -6.18 -12.43 -0.08
C ILE A 114 -7.24 -13.35 -0.68
N GLN A 115 -6.88 -14.55 -1.13
CA GLN A 115 -7.79 -15.45 -1.89
C GLN A 115 -9.07 -15.81 -1.15
N LEU A 116 -9.08 -15.76 0.18
CA LEU A 116 -10.25 -16.13 1.00
C LEU A 116 -11.40 -15.11 0.95
N ASN A 117 -11.18 -13.89 0.41
CA ASN A 117 -12.17 -12.82 0.40
C ASN A 117 -12.16 -11.97 -0.89
N PHE A 118 -11.82 -12.56 -2.04
CA PHE A 118 -11.60 -11.82 -3.29
C PHE A 118 -12.78 -10.90 -3.70
N SER A 119 -14.02 -11.36 -3.58
CA SER A 119 -15.21 -10.56 -3.92
C SER A 119 -15.42 -9.38 -2.97
N LYS A 120 -15.17 -9.57 -1.67
CA LYS A 120 -15.27 -8.52 -0.67
C LYS A 120 -14.13 -7.50 -0.80
N GLN A 121 -12.93 -7.97 -1.16
CA GLN A 121 -11.78 -7.10 -1.37
C GLN A 121 -11.88 -6.26 -2.63
N MET A 122 -12.48 -6.76 -3.72
CA MET A 122 -12.73 -5.93 -4.91
C MET A 122 -13.63 -4.75 -4.58
N SER A 123 -14.71 -4.96 -3.82
CA SER A 123 -15.61 -3.87 -3.42
C SER A 123 -14.96 -2.91 -2.40
N GLU A 124 -14.18 -3.41 -1.46
CA GLU A 124 -13.42 -2.58 -0.50
C GLU A 124 -12.31 -1.79 -1.21
N PHE A 125 -11.59 -2.42 -2.14
CA PHE A 125 -10.60 -1.76 -2.97
C PHE A 125 -11.19 -0.62 -3.80
N GLU A 126 -12.35 -0.82 -4.42
CA GLU A 126 -13.07 0.23 -5.14
C GLU A 126 -13.47 1.40 -4.23
N LEU A 127 -13.93 1.11 -3.02
CA LEU A 127 -14.32 2.14 -2.05
C LEU A 127 -13.11 2.94 -1.52
N GLN A 128 -12.01 2.26 -1.20
CA GLN A 128 -10.80 2.89 -0.67
C GLN A 128 -10.07 3.73 -1.71
N ASN A 129 -10.11 3.31 -2.96
CA ASN A 129 -9.54 4.04 -4.08
C ASN A 129 -10.55 4.98 -4.76
N LYS A 130 -11.68 5.26 -4.12
CA LYS A 130 -12.75 6.09 -4.71
C LYS A 130 -12.28 7.44 -5.27
N PRO A 131 -11.41 8.24 -4.59
CA PRO A 131 -10.90 9.49 -5.17
C PRO A 131 -10.08 9.25 -6.46
N LEU A 132 -9.22 8.25 -6.49
CA LEU A 132 -8.45 7.89 -7.70
C LEU A 132 -9.38 7.37 -8.80
N TYR A 133 -10.33 6.51 -8.45
CA TYR A 133 -11.34 6.03 -9.39
C TYR A 133 -12.11 7.20 -10.02
N ASN A 134 -12.63 8.12 -9.20
CA ASN A 134 -13.38 9.28 -9.68
C ASN A 134 -12.52 10.21 -10.54
N LEU A 135 -11.24 10.37 -10.20
CA LEU A 135 -10.30 11.17 -10.98
C LEU A 135 -10.02 10.54 -12.36
N LEU A 136 -9.86 9.22 -12.42
CA LEU A 136 -9.69 8.50 -13.69
C LEU A 136 -10.95 8.58 -14.56
N LYS A 137 -12.14 8.43 -13.95
CA LYS A 137 -13.41 8.63 -14.64
C LYS A 137 -13.54 10.05 -15.19
N LYS A 138 -13.24 11.07 -14.40
CA LYS A 138 -13.18 12.47 -14.85
C LYS A 138 -12.27 12.62 -16.08
N GLY A 139 -11.07 12.03 -16.03
CA GLY A 139 -10.15 12.09 -17.16
C GLY A 139 -10.66 11.37 -18.42
N GLN A 140 -11.42 10.28 -18.26
CA GLN A 140 -12.11 9.61 -19.37
C GLN A 140 -13.23 10.48 -19.97
N ASP A 141 -14.05 11.09 -19.11
CA ASP A 141 -15.17 11.95 -19.52
C ASP A 141 -14.66 13.24 -20.23
N GLU A 142 -13.49 13.72 -19.86
CA GLU A 142 -12.79 14.84 -20.51
C GLU A 142 -12.02 14.43 -21.80
N GLY A 143 -12.02 13.14 -22.17
CA GLY A 143 -11.32 12.64 -23.38
C GLY A 143 -9.79 12.63 -23.24
N ILE A 144 -9.26 12.77 -22.02
CA ILE A 144 -7.82 12.81 -21.74
C ILE A 144 -7.27 11.39 -21.53
N ILE A 145 -8.01 10.56 -20.80
CA ILE A 145 -7.62 9.19 -20.44
C ILE A 145 -8.37 8.20 -21.36
N LYS A 146 -7.68 7.13 -21.75
CA LYS A 146 -8.24 6.05 -22.56
C LYS A 146 -9.49 5.46 -21.89
N ILE A 147 -10.49 5.13 -22.70
CA ILE A 147 -11.70 4.44 -22.24
C ILE A 147 -11.35 2.97 -21.96
N GLN A 148 -11.06 2.68 -20.71
CA GLN A 148 -10.73 1.36 -20.19
C GLN A 148 -11.44 1.16 -18.84
N PRO A 149 -11.69 -0.07 -18.40
CA PRO A 149 -12.16 -0.32 -17.04
C PRO A 149 -11.24 0.35 -16.01
N PRO A 150 -11.76 1.16 -15.07
CA PRO A 150 -10.92 1.90 -14.11
C PRO A 150 -9.97 1.03 -13.32
N ILE A 151 -10.35 -0.22 -13.03
CA ILE A 151 -9.47 -1.17 -12.31
C ILE A 151 -8.18 -1.47 -13.08
N ILE A 152 -8.22 -1.52 -14.41
CA ILE A 152 -7.01 -1.71 -15.24
C ILE A 152 -6.12 -0.48 -15.12
N LEU A 153 -6.71 0.73 -15.18
CA LEU A 153 -5.96 1.97 -15.07
C LEU A 153 -5.33 2.13 -13.68
N ILE A 154 -6.08 1.77 -12.62
CA ILE A 154 -5.58 1.77 -11.24
C ILE A 154 -4.43 0.77 -11.08
N SER A 155 -4.58 -0.45 -11.60
CA SER A 155 -3.53 -1.47 -11.52
C SER A 155 -2.25 -1.05 -12.24
N PHE A 156 -2.39 -0.39 -13.39
CA PHE A 156 -1.24 0.15 -14.15
C PHE A 156 -0.57 1.31 -13.41
N PHE A 157 -1.37 2.20 -12.83
CA PHE A 157 -0.90 3.33 -12.00
C PHE A 157 -0.12 2.81 -10.79
N ASP A 158 -0.71 1.92 -9.99
CA ASP A 158 -0.06 1.33 -8.80
C ASP A 158 1.21 0.54 -9.17
N GLY A 159 1.14 -0.26 -10.23
CA GLY A 159 2.29 -1.00 -10.74
C GLY A 159 3.47 -0.09 -11.11
N SER A 160 3.19 1.07 -11.71
CA SER A 160 4.22 2.07 -12.03
C SER A 160 4.88 2.66 -10.78
N VAL A 161 4.08 3.05 -9.77
CA VAL A 161 4.61 3.54 -8.49
C VAL A 161 5.47 2.49 -7.80
N ARG A 162 5.00 1.24 -7.78
CA ARG A 162 5.70 0.09 -7.18
C ARG A 162 7.04 -0.17 -7.89
N SER A 163 7.04 -0.20 -9.22
CA SER A 163 8.24 -0.40 -10.01
C SER A 163 9.26 0.72 -9.82
N CYS A 164 8.80 1.98 -9.80
CA CYS A 164 9.65 3.14 -9.54
C CYS A 164 10.27 3.07 -8.14
N SER A 165 9.47 2.81 -7.09
CA SER A 165 9.98 2.70 -5.73
C SER A 165 10.99 1.56 -5.57
N TYR A 166 10.71 0.40 -6.17
CA TYR A 166 11.61 -0.75 -6.17
C TYR A 166 12.95 -0.42 -6.82
N GLY A 167 12.94 0.19 -8.01
CA GLY A 167 14.16 0.56 -8.73
C GLY A 167 15.05 1.54 -7.93
N ILE A 168 14.44 2.50 -7.23
CA ILE A 168 15.16 3.43 -6.36
C ILE A 168 15.77 2.71 -5.15
N VAL A 169 14.98 1.89 -4.44
CA VAL A 169 15.44 1.16 -3.25
C VAL A 169 16.55 0.17 -3.59
N GLN A 170 16.43 -0.54 -4.73
CA GLN A 170 17.45 -1.48 -5.21
C GLN A 170 18.64 -0.78 -5.88
N LYS A 171 18.66 0.57 -5.92
CA LYS A 171 19.72 1.37 -6.55
C LYS A 171 19.96 1.04 -8.04
N LEU A 172 18.91 0.60 -8.75
CA LEU A 172 18.96 0.41 -10.21
C LEU A 172 19.04 1.76 -10.92
N PHE A 173 18.48 2.80 -10.32
CA PHE A 173 18.60 4.20 -10.73
C PHE A 173 18.51 5.12 -9.50
N PRO A 174 19.05 6.36 -9.59
CA PRO A 174 19.10 7.28 -8.45
C PRO A 174 17.73 7.89 -8.14
N LEU A 175 17.52 8.28 -6.89
CA LEU A 175 16.38 9.11 -6.48
C LEU A 175 16.66 10.56 -6.91
N THR A 176 16.14 10.95 -8.06
CA THR A 176 16.19 12.33 -8.57
C THR A 176 14.80 12.77 -9.03
N GLN A 177 14.58 14.08 -9.05
CA GLN A 177 13.30 14.62 -9.56
C GLN A 177 13.07 14.19 -11.03
N GLN A 178 14.12 14.16 -11.85
CA GLN A 178 14.03 13.73 -13.24
C GLN A 178 13.52 12.29 -13.37
N ILE A 179 14.06 11.35 -12.58
CA ILE A 179 13.61 9.94 -12.60
C ILE A 179 12.15 9.81 -12.16
N ILE A 180 11.74 10.57 -11.13
CA ILE A 180 10.34 10.59 -10.69
C ILE A 180 9.43 11.09 -11.81
N ASP A 181 9.82 12.18 -12.47
CA ASP A 181 9.06 12.78 -13.56
C ASP A 181 8.99 11.84 -14.77
N ASP A 182 10.09 11.19 -15.14
CA ASP A 182 10.14 10.22 -16.23
C ASP A 182 9.24 8.99 -15.95
N CYS A 183 9.31 8.43 -14.75
CA CYS A 183 8.45 7.30 -14.35
C CYS A 183 6.96 7.68 -14.40
N PHE A 184 6.63 8.87 -13.89
CA PHE A 184 5.26 9.37 -13.99
C PHE A 184 4.83 9.59 -15.45
N ASP A 185 5.68 10.21 -16.27
CA ASP A 185 5.35 10.50 -17.67
C ASP A 185 5.22 9.23 -18.52
N PHE A 186 5.99 8.18 -18.27
CA PHE A 186 5.77 6.86 -18.90
C PHE A 186 4.40 6.29 -18.54
N MET A 187 4.04 6.31 -17.26
CA MET A 187 2.71 5.88 -16.80
C MET A 187 1.61 6.75 -17.44
N TRP A 188 1.77 8.08 -17.40
CA TRP A 188 0.80 9.02 -17.97
C TRP A 188 0.57 8.77 -19.46
N LYS A 189 1.63 8.68 -20.26
CA LYS A 189 1.54 8.36 -21.70
C LYS A 189 0.91 6.99 -21.97
N GLY A 190 1.10 6.03 -21.05
CA GLY A 190 0.47 4.71 -21.14
C GLY A 190 -1.04 4.74 -21.00
N ILE A 191 -1.61 5.64 -20.18
CA ILE A 191 -3.04 5.72 -19.90
C ILE A 191 -3.77 6.80 -20.71
N THR A 192 -3.05 7.74 -21.35
CA THR A 192 -3.65 8.82 -22.19
C THR A 192 -3.75 8.43 -23.65
N GLN A 193 -4.65 9.13 -24.36
CA GLN A 193 -4.82 9.00 -25.80
C GLN A 193 -3.61 9.52 -26.57
#